data_225961a3e5abddc99594df5c32a12b5f
#
_entry.id   225961a3e5abddc99594df5c32a12b5f
#
_cell.length_a   1.000
_cell.length_b   1.000
_cell.length_c   1.000
_cell.angle_alpha   90.00
_cell.angle_beta   90.00
_cell.angle_gamma   90.00
#
_symmetry.space_group_name_H-M   'P 1'
#
loop_
_entity.id
_entity.type
_entity.pdbx_description
1 polymer ?
#
loop_
_entity_poly.entity_id
_entity_poly.type
_entity_poly.pdbx_seq_one_letter_code
_entity_poly.pdbx_strand_id
1 'polypeptide(L)'
;MENHSSSLNLKEIYDFLDKLAPFSICDSYDNVGILVGEKTHKVKKILIALDATVPVVEQAIDEGFDLVLCHHPVIFHPLKNLSPNNPAVKLSINNKCMLALHTNFDCADYGTTDIMVSLLGLKSEGILNVEFPQQNKGYGRICTLSESISPLSLAEKVKQAYNCQKVRLLSGKTDIKKIALASGGSGSEIKNAINHGCDAFIGGDIKHDQWIDALNYGITVIDAGHFPTENIFCAYMKKVLSEKFPQAEFVISKNSVEPFIFV
;
A
#
# COMPACT_ATOMS: atom_id res chain seq x y z
N MET A 1 -11.00 6.95 -41.18
CA MET A 1 -11.33 7.44 -39.84
C MET A 1 -10.08 7.27 -38.99
N GLU A 2 -9.30 8.34 -38.85
CA GLU A 2 -8.12 8.32 -37.97
C GLU A 2 -8.61 8.22 -36.53
N ASN A 3 -8.36 7.09 -35.89
CA ASN A 3 -8.51 6.93 -34.47
C ASN A 3 -7.51 7.91 -33.80
N HIS A 4 -7.98 9.10 -33.46
CA HIS A 4 -7.29 9.96 -32.51
C HIS A 4 -7.36 9.27 -31.14
N SER A 5 -6.47 8.32 -30.91
CA SER A 5 -6.09 7.89 -29.56
C SER A 5 -5.50 9.14 -28.90
N SER A 6 -6.34 9.90 -28.21
CA SER A 6 -5.88 11.07 -27.45
C SER A 6 -4.89 10.54 -26.39
N SER A 7 -3.63 10.85 -26.59
CA SER A 7 -2.58 10.46 -25.63
C SER A 7 -2.87 11.11 -24.29
N LEU A 8 -3.00 10.27 -23.25
CA LEU A 8 -3.20 10.68 -21.87
C LEU A 8 -1.97 11.50 -21.39
N ASN A 9 -2.21 12.57 -20.63
CA ASN A 9 -1.13 13.28 -19.94
C ASN A 9 -0.97 12.76 -18.52
N LEU A 10 0.24 12.80 -17.99
CA LEU A 10 0.51 12.46 -16.58
C LEU A 10 -0.33 13.32 -15.62
N LYS A 11 -0.62 14.57 -15.98
CA LYS A 11 -1.52 15.46 -15.22
C LYS A 11 -2.90 14.85 -15.00
N GLU A 12 -3.49 14.21 -16.01
CA GLU A 12 -4.84 13.62 -15.89
C GLU A 12 -4.85 12.44 -14.93
N ILE A 13 -3.79 11.62 -14.93
CA ILE A 13 -3.58 10.54 -13.95
C ILE A 13 -3.37 11.14 -12.55
N TYR A 14 -2.48 12.13 -12.43
CA TYR A 14 -2.21 12.84 -11.18
C TYR A 14 -3.48 13.43 -10.55
N ASP A 15 -4.27 14.18 -11.34
CA ASP A 15 -5.50 14.83 -10.86
C ASP A 15 -6.57 13.80 -10.45
N PHE A 16 -6.60 12.64 -11.08
CA PHE A 16 -7.48 11.55 -10.69
C PHE A 16 -7.04 10.89 -9.38
N LEU A 17 -5.74 10.63 -9.25
CA LEU A 17 -5.16 10.02 -8.05
C LEU A 17 -5.23 10.96 -6.84
N ASP A 18 -5.08 12.29 -7.04
CA ASP A 18 -5.26 13.29 -6.00
C ASP A 18 -6.71 13.35 -5.47
N LYS A 19 -7.69 13.05 -6.33
CA LYS A 19 -9.09 12.92 -5.88
C LYS A 19 -9.35 11.61 -5.15
N LEU A 20 -8.68 10.54 -5.54
CA LEU A 20 -8.82 9.22 -4.92
C LEU A 20 -8.15 9.17 -3.55
N ALA A 21 -6.93 9.70 -3.47
CA ALA A 21 -6.11 9.77 -2.27
C ALA A 21 -5.35 11.10 -2.26
N PRO A 22 -5.93 12.16 -1.69
CA PRO A 22 -5.35 13.50 -1.75
C PRO A 22 -3.90 13.53 -1.29
N PHE A 23 -3.00 14.08 -2.10
CA PHE A 23 -1.58 14.19 -1.73
C PHE A 23 -1.37 15.07 -0.48
N SER A 24 -2.36 15.88 -0.11
CA SER A 24 -2.33 16.72 1.10
C SER A 24 -2.54 15.97 2.40
N ILE A 25 -2.97 14.70 2.36
CA ILE A 25 -3.12 13.84 3.55
C ILE A 25 -1.97 12.83 3.69
N CYS A 26 -0.77 13.17 3.22
CA CYS A 26 0.44 12.41 3.49
C CYS A 26 1.16 12.95 4.74
N ASP A 27 1.93 12.09 5.38
CA ASP A 27 2.79 12.49 6.48
C ASP A 27 3.80 13.55 6.07
N SER A 28 4.14 14.44 6.99
CA SER A 28 5.03 15.58 6.72
C SER A 28 6.47 15.19 6.32
N TYR A 29 6.89 13.98 6.63
CA TYR A 29 8.19 13.41 6.25
C TYR A 29 8.15 12.65 4.92
N ASP A 30 6.96 12.39 4.39
CA ASP A 30 6.77 11.58 3.19
C ASP A 30 6.99 12.38 1.89
N ASN A 31 7.17 11.66 0.79
CA ASN A 31 7.41 12.24 -0.52
C ASN A 31 6.51 11.55 -1.57
N VAL A 32 5.30 12.08 -1.75
CA VAL A 32 4.27 11.51 -2.65
C VAL A 32 4.05 12.36 -3.89
N GLY A 33 3.36 11.82 -4.87
CA GLY A 33 3.08 12.49 -6.14
C GLY A 33 4.12 12.18 -7.22
N ILE A 34 4.35 13.11 -8.14
CA ILE A 34 5.31 12.91 -9.24
C ILE A 34 6.73 13.13 -8.71
N LEU A 35 7.52 12.06 -8.65
CA LEU A 35 8.89 12.07 -8.16
C LEU A 35 9.93 12.12 -9.29
N VAL A 36 9.56 11.66 -10.49
CA VAL A 36 10.36 11.74 -11.71
C VAL A 36 9.45 12.11 -12.86
N GLY A 37 9.85 13.11 -13.68
CA GLY A 37 9.10 13.59 -14.83
C GLY A 37 8.24 14.82 -14.53
N GLU A 38 7.39 15.18 -15.49
CA GLU A 38 6.58 16.40 -15.47
C GLU A 38 5.12 16.09 -15.82
N LYS A 39 4.18 16.92 -15.33
CA LYS A 39 2.73 16.77 -15.58
C LYS A 39 2.34 16.77 -17.07
N THR A 40 3.15 17.38 -17.93
CA THR A 40 2.94 17.44 -19.39
C THR A 40 3.34 16.18 -20.14
N HIS A 41 4.03 15.23 -19.47
CA HIS A 41 4.51 14.00 -20.09
C HIS A 41 3.35 13.17 -20.65
N LYS A 42 3.53 12.62 -21.86
CA LYS A 42 2.54 11.76 -22.51
C LYS A 42 2.68 10.33 -22.00
N VAL A 43 1.55 9.73 -21.63
CA VAL A 43 1.51 8.40 -21.02
C VAL A 43 0.55 7.52 -21.80
N LYS A 44 1.00 6.33 -22.23
CA LYS A 44 0.21 5.29 -22.88
C LYS A 44 0.29 3.96 -22.16
N LYS A 45 1.47 3.65 -21.59
CA LYS A 45 1.76 2.39 -20.90
C LYS A 45 2.25 2.68 -19.47
N ILE A 46 1.57 2.09 -18.51
CA ILE A 46 1.83 2.29 -17.09
C ILE A 46 2.21 0.95 -16.46
N LEU A 47 3.37 0.89 -15.82
CA LEU A 47 3.81 -0.23 -14.99
C LEU A 47 3.47 0.06 -13.54
N ILE A 48 2.77 -0.86 -12.88
CA ILE A 48 2.35 -0.74 -11.47
C ILE A 48 3.17 -1.72 -10.63
N ALA A 49 3.74 -1.25 -9.53
CA ALA A 49 4.51 -2.04 -8.60
C ALA A 49 4.33 -1.53 -7.17
N LEU A 50 4.73 -2.33 -6.17
CA LEU A 50 4.84 -1.83 -4.80
C LEU A 50 6.04 -0.87 -4.70
N ASP A 51 7.19 -1.31 -5.19
CA ASP A 51 8.47 -0.62 -5.14
C ASP A 51 9.05 -0.37 -6.53
N ALA A 52 9.65 0.80 -6.76
CA ALA A 52 10.43 1.08 -7.96
C ALA A 52 11.87 0.55 -7.84
N THR A 53 12.03 -0.77 -7.67
CA THR A 53 13.33 -1.43 -7.60
C THR A 53 14.07 -1.36 -8.93
N VAL A 54 15.39 -1.64 -8.94
CA VAL A 54 16.16 -1.68 -10.20
C VAL A 54 15.54 -2.64 -11.23
N PRO A 55 15.15 -3.88 -10.89
CA PRO A 55 14.48 -4.78 -11.85
C PRO A 55 13.14 -4.25 -12.37
N VAL A 56 12.34 -3.55 -11.54
CA VAL A 56 11.08 -2.93 -11.97
C VAL A 56 11.35 -1.79 -12.96
N VAL A 57 12.35 -0.95 -12.67
CA VAL A 57 12.73 0.17 -13.55
C VAL A 57 13.32 -0.35 -14.87
N GLU A 58 14.12 -1.39 -14.85
CA GLU A 58 14.65 -2.03 -16.07
C GLU A 58 13.51 -2.60 -16.93
N GLN A 59 12.55 -3.30 -16.31
CA GLN A 59 11.35 -3.74 -17.02
C GLN A 59 10.60 -2.55 -17.66
N ALA A 60 10.45 -1.43 -16.95
CA ALA A 60 9.78 -0.26 -17.50
C ALA A 60 10.49 0.32 -18.73
N ILE A 61 11.82 0.31 -18.74
CA ILE A 61 12.65 0.80 -19.85
C ILE A 61 12.57 -0.17 -21.03
N ASP A 62 12.84 -1.44 -20.78
CA ASP A 62 12.98 -2.48 -21.82
C ASP A 62 11.65 -2.76 -22.53
N GLU A 63 10.53 -2.76 -21.81
CA GLU A 63 9.21 -3.01 -22.34
C GLU A 63 8.47 -1.71 -22.78
N GLY A 64 9.13 -0.55 -22.69
CA GLY A 64 8.64 0.73 -23.22
C GLY A 64 7.47 1.35 -22.44
N PHE A 65 7.42 1.18 -21.12
CA PHE A 65 6.47 1.89 -20.28
C PHE A 65 6.85 3.37 -20.14
N ASP A 66 5.85 4.25 -20.03
CA ASP A 66 6.03 5.71 -19.91
C ASP A 66 6.06 6.15 -18.45
N LEU A 67 5.26 5.46 -17.60
CA LEU A 67 5.09 5.76 -16.19
C LEU A 67 5.26 4.49 -15.35
N VAL A 68 6.00 4.61 -14.25
CA VAL A 68 6.00 3.65 -13.14
C VAL A 68 5.15 4.24 -12.02
N LEU A 69 4.07 3.55 -11.65
CA LEU A 69 3.20 3.91 -10.53
C LEU A 69 3.49 2.96 -9.36
N CYS A 70 3.95 3.51 -8.25
CA CYS A 70 4.26 2.72 -7.06
C CYS A 70 3.51 3.21 -5.83
N HIS A 71 3.43 2.33 -4.84
CA HIS A 71 3.07 2.71 -3.49
C HIS A 71 4.24 3.45 -2.84
N HIS A 72 5.40 2.81 -2.77
CA HIS A 72 6.58 3.41 -2.14
C HIS A 72 7.27 4.45 -3.02
N PRO A 73 7.69 5.60 -2.44
CA PRO A 73 8.40 6.64 -3.17
C PRO A 73 9.84 6.20 -3.52
N VAL A 74 10.23 6.34 -4.79
CA VAL A 74 11.59 6.05 -5.26
C VAL A 74 12.64 7.02 -4.70
N ILE A 75 12.21 8.19 -4.26
CA ILE A 75 13.01 9.19 -3.56
C ILE A 75 12.31 9.49 -2.24
N PHE A 76 12.71 8.82 -1.15
CA PHE A 76 12.19 9.09 0.19
C PHE A 76 12.96 10.22 0.88
N HIS A 77 14.30 10.21 0.77
CA HIS A 77 15.17 11.28 1.23
C HIS A 77 15.85 11.98 0.06
N PRO A 78 16.23 13.27 0.19
CA PRO A 78 16.96 13.98 -0.84
C PRO A 78 18.19 13.22 -1.32
N LEU A 79 18.36 13.11 -2.64
CA LEU A 79 19.52 12.46 -3.23
C LEU A 79 20.77 13.33 -3.02
N LYS A 80 21.83 12.74 -2.47
CA LYS A 80 23.13 13.41 -2.25
C LYS A 80 24.04 13.31 -3.47
N ASN A 81 23.80 12.38 -4.37
CA ASN A 81 24.51 12.21 -5.64
C ASN A 81 23.58 11.61 -6.70
N LEU A 82 23.96 11.70 -7.95
CA LEU A 82 23.23 11.19 -9.11
C LEU A 82 23.98 9.99 -9.71
N SER A 83 23.79 8.81 -9.13
CA SER A 83 24.33 7.56 -9.69
C SER A 83 23.39 7.04 -10.79
N PRO A 84 23.91 6.65 -11.97
CA PRO A 84 23.11 6.01 -13.03
C PRO A 84 22.43 4.70 -12.59
N ASN A 85 22.92 4.06 -11.53
CA ASN A 85 22.32 2.85 -10.95
C ASN A 85 21.19 3.17 -9.97
N ASN A 86 21.01 4.44 -9.58
CA ASN A 86 19.87 4.83 -8.74
C ASN A 86 18.57 4.74 -9.59
N PRO A 87 17.51 4.06 -9.10
CA PRO A 87 16.26 3.88 -9.86
C PRO A 87 15.63 5.19 -10.35
N ALA A 88 15.62 6.25 -9.53
CA ALA A 88 15.06 7.54 -9.92
C ALA A 88 15.89 8.21 -11.04
N VAL A 89 17.22 8.17 -10.93
CA VAL A 89 18.13 8.67 -11.95
C VAL A 89 17.98 7.86 -13.24
N LYS A 90 17.91 6.51 -13.14
CA LYS A 90 17.73 5.62 -14.28
C LYS A 90 16.42 5.91 -15.03
N LEU A 91 15.31 6.16 -14.33
CA LEU A 91 14.05 6.59 -14.93
C LEU A 91 14.21 7.94 -15.66
N SER A 92 14.81 8.92 -15.00
CA SER A 92 14.98 10.28 -15.54
C SER A 92 15.81 10.31 -16.84
N ILE A 93 16.97 9.64 -16.88
CA ILE A 93 17.83 9.63 -18.06
C ILE A 93 17.23 8.85 -19.23
N ASN A 94 16.26 7.95 -18.97
CA ASN A 94 15.51 7.21 -20.00
C ASN A 94 14.15 7.84 -20.33
N ASN A 95 13.92 9.11 -19.91
CA ASN A 95 12.69 9.85 -20.17
C ASN A 95 11.44 9.10 -19.71
N LYS A 96 11.49 8.45 -18.54
CA LYS A 96 10.37 7.78 -17.88
C LYS A 96 9.90 8.57 -16.68
N CYS A 97 8.59 8.47 -16.38
CA CYS A 97 8.01 9.12 -15.21
C CYS A 97 7.84 8.14 -14.06
N MET A 98 7.76 8.68 -12.84
CA MET A 98 7.39 7.93 -11.65
C MET A 98 6.45 8.75 -10.78
N LEU A 99 5.39 8.11 -10.29
CA LEU A 99 4.42 8.66 -9.36
C LEU A 99 4.25 7.70 -8.19
N ALA A 100 4.22 8.24 -6.96
CA ALA A 100 3.99 7.49 -5.74
C ALA A 100 2.71 7.91 -5.04
N LEU A 101 1.99 6.90 -4.50
CA LEU A 101 0.88 7.05 -3.56
C LEU A 101 1.22 6.21 -2.34
N HIS A 102 1.69 6.82 -1.28
CA HIS A 102 2.22 6.16 -0.08
C HIS A 102 1.30 6.44 1.12
N THR A 103 1.76 7.17 2.13
CA THR A 103 0.97 7.43 3.33
C THR A 103 -0.37 8.13 3.06
N ASN A 104 -0.46 8.92 1.99
CA ASN A 104 -1.74 9.49 1.56
C ASN A 104 -2.74 8.42 1.13
N PHE A 105 -2.29 7.31 0.51
CA PHE A 105 -3.16 6.21 0.13
C PHE A 105 -3.50 5.32 1.33
N ASP A 106 -2.59 5.17 2.29
CA ASP A 106 -2.87 4.45 3.54
C ASP A 106 -3.94 5.13 4.38
N CYS A 107 -3.94 6.47 4.38
CA CYS A 107 -4.90 7.29 5.12
C CYS A 107 -6.23 7.50 4.40
N ALA A 108 -6.29 7.35 3.08
CA ALA A 108 -7.48 7.62 2.27
C ALA A 108 -8.61 6.60 2.51
N ASP A 109 -9.84 7.01 2.16
CA ASP A 109 -10.93 6.06 1.97
C ASP A 109 -10.61 5.16 0.76
N TYR A 110 -10.96 3.89 0.87
CA TYR A 110 -10.62 2.87 -0.14
C TYR A 110 -9.11 2.66 -0.33
N GLY A 111 -8.28 3.15 0.59
CA GLY A 111 -6.85 2.95 0.62
C GLY A 111 -6.43 1.53 1.03
N THR A 112 -5.13 1.32 1.26
CA THR A 112 -4.56 0.00 1.54
C THR A 112 -5.30 -0.75 2.65
N THR A 113 -5.57 -0.11 3.79
CA THR A 113 -6.27 -0.79 4.89
C THR A 113 -7.74 -1.10 4.57
N ASP A 114 -8.45 -0.25 3.82
CA ASP A 114 -9.83 -0.55 3.39
C ASP A 114 -9.85 -1.73 2.40
N ILE A 115 -8.84 -1.87 1.55
CA ILE A 115 -8.68 -3.04 0.68
C ILE A 115 -8.45 -4.29 1.53
N MET A 116 -7.58 -4.23 2.57
CA MET A 116 -7.37 -5.33 3.53
C MET A 116 -8.69 -5.77 4.18
N VAL A 117 -9.48 -4.81 4.67
CA VAL A 117 -10.82 -5.06 5.26
C VAL A 117 -11.73 -5.76 4.26
N SER A 118 -11.77 -5.29 3.02
CA SER A 118 -12.61 -5.86 1.96
C SER A 118 -12.21 -7.29 1.59
N LEU A 119 -10.91 -7.59 1.53
CA LEU A 119 -10.39 -8.93 1.24
C LEU A 119 -10.73 -9.94 2.32
N LEU A 120 -10.90 -9.51 3.58
CA LEU A 120 -11.39 -10.34 4.67
C LEU A 120 -12.92 -10.48 4.70
N GLY A 121 -13.63 -9.81 3.77
CA GLY A 121 -15.10 -9.80 3.74
C GLY A 121 -15.73 -9.00 4.89
N LEU A 122 -15.00 -8.02 5.43
CA LEU A 122 -15.43 -7.20 6.56
C LEU A 122 -15.90 -5.81 6.12
N LYS A 123 -16.41 -5.05 7.09
CA LYS A 123 -16.71 -3.62 6.93
C LYS A 123 -15.99 -2.85 8.04
N SER A 124 -15.40 -1.72 7.66
CA SER A 124 -14.84 -0.78 8.63
C SER A 124 -15.95 -0.09 9.42
N GLU A 125 -15.76 0.02 10.73
CA GLU A 125 -16.61 0.77 11.66
C GLU A 125 -15.98 2.11 12.06
N GLY A 126 -14.68 2.30 11.79
CA GLY A 126 -13.96 3.52 12.10
C GLY A 126 -12.47 3.43 11.80
N ILE A 127 -11.83 4.58 11.91
CA ILE A 127 -10.38 4.74 11.76
C ILE A 127 -9.73 4.38 13.09
N LEU A 128 -8.63 3.63 13.05
CA LEU A 128 -7.89 3.21 14.24
C LEU A 128 -7.08 4.37 14.85
N ASN A 129 -6.41 5.15 13.99
CA ASN A 129 -5.60 6.30 14.37
C ASN A 129 -5.91 7.48 13.44
N VAL A 130 -6.59 8.51 13.95
CA VAL A 130 -6.96 9.70 13.18
C VAL A 130 -5.76 10.65 13.12
N GLU A 131 -5.03 10.66 12.02
CA GLU A 131 -3.86 11.52 11.79
C GLU A 131 -4.27 12.90 11.25
N PHE A 132 -5.31 12.96 10.42
CA PHE A 132 -5.82 14.17 9.80
C PHE A 132 -7.26 14.47 10.28
N PRO A 133 -7.43 15.08 11.48
CA PRO A 133 -8.75 15.24 12.09
C PRO A 133 -9.72 16.11 11.27
N GLN A 134 -9.19 17.12 10.57
CA GLN A 134 -10.00 18.03 9.77
C GLN A 134 -10.64 17.34 8.56
N GLN A 135 -9.96 16.35 7.98
CA GLN A 135 -10.43 15.54 6.87
C GLN A 135 -11.07 14.24 7.34
N ASN A 136 -11.00 13.91 8.62
CA ASN A 136 -11.38 12.62 9.20
C ASN A 136 -10.67 11.46 8.46
N LYS A 137 -9.34 11.54 8.35
CA LYS A 137 -8.47 10.56 7.70
C LYS A 137 -7.38 10.08 8.64
N GLY A 138 -6.85 8.88 8.37
CA GLY A 138 -5.79 8.31 9.20
C GLY A 138 -5.59 6.82 8.97
N TYR A 139 -4.70 6.28 9.77
CA TYR A 139 -4.20 4.93 9.66
C TYR A 139 -5.11 3.89 10.30
N GLY A 140 -5.13 2.73 9.68
CA GLY A 140 -5.81 1.57 10.23
C GLY A 140 -7.33 1.67 10.21
N ARG A 141 -7.96 0.52 10.42
CA ARG A 141 -9.42 0.40 10.52
C ARG A 141 -9.80 -0.52 11.67
N ILE A 142 -10.98 -0.27 12.23
CA ILE A 142 -11.59 -1.10 13.26
C ILE A 142 -12.78 -1.83 12.63
N CYS A 143 -12.89 -3.12 12.91
CA CYS A 143 -13.96 -3.97 12.40
C CYS A 143 -14.48 -4.89 13.51
N THR A 144 -15.76 -5.26 13.43
CA THR A 144 -16.35 -6.28 14.30
C THR A 144 -16.76 -7.49 13.46
N LEU A 145 -16.37 -8.68 13.90
CA LEU A 145 -16.79 -9.94 13.28
C LEU A 145 -18.23 -10.26 13.65
N SER A 146 -18.98 -10.86 12.74
CA SER A 146 -20.35 -11.33 13.01
C SER A 146 -20.36 -12.39 14.13
N GLU A 147 -19.39 -13.30 14.10
CA GLU A 147 -19.18 -14.34 15.10
C GLU A 147 -17.75 -14.31 15.62
N SER A 148 -17.56 -14.77 16.86
CA SER A 148 -16.22 -14.88 17.43
C SER A 148 -15.42 -15.96 16.71
N ILE A 149 -14.10 -15.75 16.59
CA ILE A 149 -13.19 -16.65 15.91
C ILE A 149 -11.95 -16.89 16.79
N SER A 150 -11.35 -18.08 16.69
CA SER A 150 -10.09 -18.36 17.38
C SER A 150 -8.90 -17.63 16.72
N PRO A 151 -7.82 -17.35 17.47
CA PRO A 151 -6.60 -16.75 16.92
C PRO A 151 -6.04 -17.49 15.71
N LEU A 152 -5.99 -18.81 15.77
CA LEU A 152 -5.47 -19.65 14.67
C LEU A 152 -6.36 -19.56 13.43
N SER A 153 -7.68 -19.63 13.61
CA SER A 153 -8.62 -19.52 12.48
C SER A 153 -8.59 -18.13 11.85
N LEU A 154 -8.39 -17.06 12.64
CA LEU A 154 -8.20 -15.72 12.10
C LEU A 154 -6.88 -15.60 11.32
N ALA A 155 -5.79 -16.18 11.85
CA ALA A 155 -4.49 -16.18 11.16
C ALA A 155 -4.54 -16.91 9.81
N GLU A 156 -5.24 -18.04 9.74
CA GLU A 156 -5.44 -18.78 8.48
C GLU A 156 -6.28 -17.98 7.47
N LYS A 157 -7.33 -17.28 7.92
CA LYS A 157 -8.10 -16.38 7.06
C LYS A 157 -7.25 -15.24 6.51
N VAL A 158 -6.44 -14.60 7.36
CA VAL A 158 -5.52 -13.52 6.97
C VAL A 158 -4.51 -14.03 5.95
N LYS A 159 -3.88 -15.18 6.22
CA LYS A 159 -2.91 -15.83 5.32
C LYS A 159 -3.49 -16.06 3.92
N GLN A 160 -4.73 -16.57 3.84
CA GLN A 160 -5.42 -16.81 2.57
C GLN A 160 -5.82 -15.51 1.88
N ALA A 161 -6.41 -14.56 2.62
CA ALA A 161 -6.93 -13.31 2.07
C ALA A 161 -5.83 -12.44 1.42
N TYR A 162 -4.64 -12.39 2.03
CA TYR A 162 -3.51 -11.58 1.55
C TYR A 162 -2.46 -12.40 0.79
N ASN A 163 -2.74 -13.70 0.52
CA ASN A 163 -1.84 -14.61 -0.19
C ASN A 163 -0.44 -14.69 0.46
N CYS A 164 -0.38 -14.72 1.80
CA CYS A 164 0.88 -14.79 2.53
C CYS A 164 1.47 -16.20 2.46
N GLN A 165 2.79 -16.32 2.29
CA GLN A 165 3.48 -17.60 2.42
C GLN A 165 3.42 -18.11 3.87
N LYS A 166 3.65 -17.22 4.83
CA LYS A 166 3.60 -17.46 6.28
C LYS A 166 3.06 -16.22 6.97
N VAL A 167 2.49 -16.41 8.15
CA VAL A 167 2.15 -15.34 9.09
C VAL A 167 2.75 -15.64 10.46
N ARG A 168 3.06 -14.60 11.23
CA ARG A 168 3.46 -14.74 12.64
C ARG A 168 2.25 -14.50 13.51
N LEU A 169 2.03 -15.34 14.53
CA LEU A 169 0.86 -15.26 15.41
C LEU A 169 1.30 -15.21 16.87
N LEU A 170 0.85 -14.17 17.59
CA LEU A 170 0.76 -14.16 19.05
C LEU A 170 -0.69 -14.40 19.44
N SER A 171 -0.94 -15.52 20.11
CA SER A 171 -2.28 -15.84 20.62
C SER A 171 -2.45 -15.23 22.01
N GLY A 172 -3.20 -14.15 22.10
CA GLY A 172 -3.61 -13.51 23.35
C GLY A 172 -5.00 -13.98 23.76
N LYS A 173 -6.05 -13.27 23.33
CA LYS A 173 -7.44 -13.65 23.59
C LYS A 173 -7.87 -14.86 22.75
N THR A 174 -8.74 -15.68 23.30
CA THR A 174 -9.25 -16.90 22.66
C THR A 174 -10.46 -16.65 21.78
N ASP A 175 -11.30 -15.66 22.13
CA ASP A 175 -12.52 -15.29 21.42
C ASP A 175 -12.35 -13.88 20.84
N ILE A 176 -12.02 -13.84 19.56
CA ILE A 176 -11.77 -12.59 18.84
C ILE A 176 -13.07 -12.17 18.15
N LYS A 177 -13.51 -10.95 18.45
CA LYS A 177 -14.68 -10.33 17.82
C LYS A 177 -14.39 -8.94 17.27
N LYS A 178 -13.70 -8.09 18.01
CA LYS A 178 -13.30 -6.76 17.58
C LYS A 178 -11.83 -6.75 17.16
N ILE A 179 -11.57 -6.38 15.92
CA ILE A 179 -10.22 -6.39 15.34
C ILE A 179 -9.83 -5.02 14.82
N ALA A 180 -8.54 -4.74 14.89
CA ALA A 180 -7.93 -3.62 14.22
C ALA A 180 -6.97 -4.12 13.13
N LEU A 181 -6.90 -3.38 12.03
CA LEU A 181 -6.02 -3.67 10.90
C LEU A 181 -5.24 -2.42 10.51
N ALA A 182 -3.98 -2.59 10.11
CA ALA A 182 -3.19 -1.56 9.44
C ALA A 182 -2.19 -2.20 8.49
N SER A 183 -1.90 -1.56 7.35
CA SER A 183 -0.97 -2.06 6.33
C SER A 183 0.49 -1.77 6.68
N GLY A 184 1.40 -2.45 6.00
CA GLY A 184 2.83 -2.19 6.05
C GLY A 184 3.47 -2.31 7.43
N GLY A 185 4.43 -1.46 7.70
CA GLY A 185 5.16 -1.39 8.98
C GLY A 185 4.34 -0.78 10.12
N SER A 186 3.28 -1.44 10.52
CA SER A 186 2.21 -0.89 11.36
C SER A 186 2.25 -1.31 12.84
N GLY A 187 3.35 -1.88 13.32
CA GLY A 187 3.43 -2.37 14.70
C GLY A 187 3.21 -1.29 15.78
N SER A 188 3.42 -0.02 15.51
CA SER A 188 3.10 1.10 16.41
C SER A 188 1.61 1.21 16.70
N GLU A 189 0.75 0.77 15.78
CA GLU A 189 -0.71 0.85 15.89
C GLU A 189 -1.31 -0.16 16.87
N ILE A 190 -0.53 -1.14 17.35
CA ILE A 190 -0.96 -2.09 18.39
C ILE A 190 -1.46 -1.36 19.64
N LYS A 191 -0.80 -0.26 20.04
CA LYS A 191 -1.23 0.54 21.19
C LYS A 191 -2.61 1.18 20.97
N ASN A 192 -2.87 1.66 19.76
CA ASN A 192 -4.17 2.20 19.39
C ASN A 192 -5.23 1.10 19.38
N ALA A 193 -4.93 -0.10 18.88
CA ALA A 193 -5.82 -1.26 18.94
C ALA A 193 -6.20 -1.62 20.40
N ILE A 194 -5.23 -1.62 21.32
CA ILE A 194 -5.45 -1.86 22.75
C ILE A 194 -6.37 -0.78 23.34
N ASN A 195 -6.08 0.49 23.05
CA ASN A 195 -6.86 1.63 23.56
C ASN A 195 -8.32 1.61 23.07
N HIS A 196 -8.56 1.10 21.88
CA HIS A 196 -9.90 0.89 21.32
C HIS A 196 -10.58 -0.40 21.82
N GLY A 197 -9.92 -1.17 22.68
CA GLY A 197 -10.45 -2.44 23.21
C GLY A 197 -10.60 -3.52 22.16
N CYS A 198 -9.73 -3.56 21.15
CA CYS A 198 -9.70 -4.62 20.17
C CYS A 198 -9.16 -5.93 20.78
N ASP A 199 -9.68 -7.05 20.31
CA ASP A 199 -9.25 -8.39 20.73
C ASP A 199 -8.02 -8.84 19.93
N ALA A 200 -7.88 -8.35 18.69
CA ALA A 200 -6.76 -8.63 17.82
C ALA A 200 -6.32 -7.43 16.99
N PHE A 201 -5.04 -7.46 16.60
CA PHE A 201 -4.43 -6.56 15.61
C PHE A 201 -3.83 -7.36 14.45
N ILE A 202 -4.06 -6.89 13.23
CA ILE A 202 -3.51 -7.46 12.00
C ILE A 202 -2.67 -6.39 11.32
N GLY A 203 -1.38 -6.68 11.06
CA GLY A 203 -0.48 -5.74 10.42
C GLY A 203 0.75 -6.40 9.82
N GLY A 204 1.83 -5.64 9.64
CA GLY A 204 3.12 -6.13 9.15
C GLY A 204 4.30 -5.52 9.89
N ASP A 205 5.48 -6.12 9.68
CA ASP A 205 6.78 -5.67 10.22
C ASP A 205 6.79 -5.39 11.73
N ILE A 206 6.12 -6.24 12.50
CA ILE A 206 6.04 -6.10 13.97
C ILE A 206 7.42 -6.33 14.59
N LYS A 207 7.92 -5.34 15.31
CA LYS A 207 9.21 -5.37 16.01
C LYS A 207 9.13 -6.17 17.32
N HIS A 208 10.28 -6.65 17.80
CA HIS A 208 10.33 -7.49 18.99
C HIS A 208 9.70 -6.84 20.23
N ASP A 209 9.98 -5.60 20.48
CA ASP A 209 9.42 -4.82 21.61
C ASP A 209 7.88 -4.73 21.52
N GLN A 210 7.35 -4.53 20.32
CA GLN A 210 5.91 -4.48 20.07
C GLN A 210 5.22 -5.84 20.31
N TRP A 211 5.88 -6.97 20.01
CA TRP A 211 5.42 -8.30 20.40
C TRP A 211 5.36 -8.47 21.91
N ILE A 212 6.36 -7.96 22.65
CA ILE A 212 6.39 -8.02 24.12
C ILE A 212 5.27 -7.16 24.71
N ASP A 213 5.05 -5.95 24.18
CA ASP A 213 3.93 -5.11 24.59
C ASP A 213 2.60 -5.83 24.37
N ALA A 214 2.37 -6.39 23.18
CA ALA A 214 1.15 -7.12 22.86
C ALA A 214 0.93 -8.33 23.80
N LEU A 215 1.99 -9.08 24.12
CA LEU A 215 1.95 -10.19 25.08
C LEU A 215 1.52 -9.71 26.48
N ASN A 216 2.10 -8.61 26.96
CA ASN A 216 1.80 -8.05 28.27
C ASN A 216 0.34 -7.56 28.40
N TYR A 217 -0.22 -7.03 27.30
CA TYR A 217 -1.62 -6.60 27.25
C TYR A 217 -2.61 -7.70 26.88
N GLY A 218 -2.13 -8.88 26.50
CA GLY A 218 -2.94 -10.04 26.15
C GLY A 218 -3.78 -9.86 24.88
N ILE A 219 -3.37 -8.97 23.95
CA ILE A 219 -3.99 -8.84 22.64
C ILE A 219 -3.44 -9.87 21.67
N THR A 220 -4.28 -10.47 20.84
CA THR A 220 -3.84 -11.30 19.72
C THR A 220 -3.22 -10.42 18.63
N VAL A 221 -2.05 -10.82 18.11
CA VAL A 221 -1.39 -10.11 17.01
C VAL A 221 -1.08 -11.07 15.87
N ILE A 222 -1.44 -10.67 14.66
CA ILE A 222 -1.12 -11.38 13.42
C ILE A 222 -0.26 -10.46 12.56
N ASP A 223 0.98 -10.86 12.36
CA ASP A 223 1.87 -10.20 11.40
C ASP A 223 1.82 -10.96 10.08
N ALA A 224 1.18 -10.31 9.11
CA ALA A 224 1.01 -10.82 7.76
C ALA A 224 2.15 -10.42 6.80
N GLY A 225 3.11 -9.62 7.31
CA GLY A 225 4.22 -9.08 6.53
C GLY A 225 3.88 -7.74 5.85
N HIS A 226 4.90 -6.98 5.56
CA HIS A 226 4.78 -5.68 4.88
C HIS A 226 4.25 -5.86 3.45
N PHE A 227 5.00 -6.61 2.64
CA PHE A 227 4.70 -6.81 1.23
C PHE A 227 3.27 -7.36 0.99
N PRO A 228 2.80 -8.42 1.64
CA PRO A 228 1.45 -8.94 1.40
C PRO A 228 0.34 -7.96 1.76
N THR A 229 0.53 -7.13 2.80
CA THR A 229 -0.48 -6.17 3.25
C THR A 229 -0.57 -4.93 2.37
N GLU A 230 0.45 -4.63 1.56
CA GLU A 230 0.50 -3.46 0.68
C GLU A 230 0.50 -3.78 -0.82
N ASN A 231 1.03 -4.93 -1.26
CA ASN A 231 1.06 -5.27 -2.68
C ASN A 231 -0.34 -5.44 -3.30
N ILE A 232 -1.37 -5.55 -2.47
CA ILE A 232 -2.80 -5.44 -2.86
C ILE A 232 -3.11 -4.12 -3.58
N PHE A 233 -2.33 -3.06 -3.33
CA PHE A 233 -2.30 -1.81 -4.06
C PHE A 233 -2.22 -2.03 -5.57
N CYS A 234 -1.36 -2.91 -6.03
CA CYS A 234 -1.11 -3.12 -7.46
C CYS A 234 -2.37 -3.59 -8.21
N ALA A 235 -3.07 -4.57 -7.66
CA ALA A 235 -4.30 -5.10 -8.26
C ALA A 235 -5.43 -4.06 -8.24
N TYR A 236 -5.58 -3.34 -7.12
CA TYR A 236 -6.56 -2.28 -6.98
C TYR A 236 -6.31 -1.13 -7.97
N MET A 237 -5.09 -0.61 -8.03
CA MET A 237 -4.74 0.48 -8.94
C MET A 237 -4.91 0.07 -10.41
N LYS A 238 -4.50 -1.14 -10.78
CA LYS A 238 -4.74 -1.64 -12.14
C LYS A 238 -6.22 -1.61 -12.49
N LYS A 239 -7.09 -2.10 -11.60
CA LYS A 239 -8.54 -2.11 -11.81
C LYS A 239 -9.09 -0.70 -11.99
N VAL A 240 -8.88 0.17 -11.00
CA VAL A 240 -9.44 1.53 -10.96
C VAL A 240 -8.97 2.38 -12.14
N LEU A 241 -7.68 2.30 -12.46
CA LEU A 241 -7.11 3.08 -13.57
C LEU A 241 -7.51 2.55 -14.93
N SER A 242 -7.63 1.22 -15.12
CA SER A 242 -8.11 0.64 -16.38
C SER A 242 -9.58 0.99 -16.66
N GLU A 243 -10.41 1.06 -15.62
CA GLU A 243 -11.80 1.51 -15.72
C GLU A 243 -11.88 3.01 -16.07
N LYS A 244 -11.00 3.83 -15.48
CA LYS A 244 -11.00 5.28 -15.68
C LYS A 244 -10.37 5.73 -16.98
N PHE A 245 -9.31 5.06 -17.44
CA PHE A 245 -8.51 5.44 -18.61
C PHE A 245 -8.35 4.25 -19.58
N PRO A 246 -9.46 3.79 -20.23
CA PRO A 246 -9.44 2.62 -21.09
C PRO A 246 -8.56 2.77 -22.35
N GLN A 247 -8.10 4.00 -22.64
CA GLN A 247 -7.19 4.29 -23.74
C GLN A 247 -5.70 4.02 -23.42
N ALA A 248 -5.38 3.71 -22.16
CA ALA A 248 -4.01 3.41 -21.71
C ALA A 248 -3.88 1.94 -21.29
N GLU A 249 -2.66 1.42 -21.34
CA GLU A 249 -2.32 0.07 -20.90
C GLU A 249 -1.77 0.09 -19.47
N PHE A 250 -2.33 -0.76 -18.60
CA PHE A 250 -1.92 -0.90 -17.20
C PHE A 250 -1.45 -2.32 -16.92
N VAL A 251 -0.19 -2.48 -16.54
CA VAL A 251 0.44 -3.76 -16.27
C VAL A 251 1.01 -3.79 -14.86
N ILE A 252 0.75 -4.85 -14.12
CA ILE A 252 1.46 -5.09 -12.85
C ILE A 252 2.83 -5.67 -13.17
N SER A 253 3.88 -5.11 -12.57
CA SER A 253 5.24 -5.57 -12.77
C SER A 253 5.41 -7.02 -12.31
N LYS A 254 6.02 -7.84 -13.18
CA LYS A 254 6.43 -9.20 -12.81
C LYS A 254 7.60 -9.23 -11.81
N ASN A 255 8.28 -8.09 -11.65
CA ASN A 255 9.39 -7.91 -10.72
C ASN A 255 8.97 -7.24 -9.40
N SER A 256 7.65 -6.98 -9.19
CA SER A 256 7.10 -6.57 -7.89
C SER A 256 6.89 -7.81 -7.04
N VAL A 257 7.92 -8.23 -6.33
CA VAL A 257 7.96 -9.48 -5.57
C VAL A 257 8.50 -9.25 -4.17
N GLU A 258 8.11 -10.13 -3.24
CA GLU A 258 8.73 -10.17 -1.90
C GLU A 258 10.25 -10.26 -2.04
N PRO A 259 11.06 -9.41 -1.36
CA PRO A 259 12.51 -9.36 -1.57
C PRO A 259 13.27 -10.52 -0.90
N PHE A 260 12.60 -11.39 -0.15
CA PHE A 260 13.16 -12.54 0.55
C PHE A 260 12.28 -13.77 0.42
N ILE A 261 12.82 -14.91 0.79
CA ILE A 261 12.10 -16.20 0.87
C ILE A 261 12.15 -16.74 2.29
N PHE A 262 11.14 -17.50 2.67
CA PHE A 262 11.16 -18.28 3.91
C PHE A 262 11.82 -19.64 3.65
N VAL A 263 12.79 -20.02 4.47
CA VAL A 263 13.48 -21.29 4.45
C VAL A 263 13.14 -22.17 5.65
#